data_277c0379dbf66223f71b23b8959efbad
#
_entry.id   277c0379dbf66223f71b23b8959efbad
#
_cell.length_a   1.000
_cell.length_b   1.000
_cell.length_c   1.000
_cell.angle_alpha   90.00
_cell.angle_beta   90.00
_cell.angle_gamma   90.00
#
_symmetry.space_group_name_H-M   'P 1'
#
loop_
_entity.id
_entity.type
_entity.pdbx_description
1 polymer ?
#
loop_
_entity_poly.entity_id
_entity_poly.type
_entity_poly.pdbx_seq_one_letter_code
_entity_poly.pdbx_strand_id
1 'polypeptide(L)'
;MDKIIGVYYEHPEWFRPLFAALERRGLKYEKIDAASHFYNPDDTGKYSLFFNRMSASAYLRGHGNAIFYTRGLLASLEKTDARVVNGYDAFQIEISKALQAALFASIGVKFPKTRVVNSVRQIIAAARDLSFPVVVKPNIGGRGAGIVKFDSLDELRTAIDDDLIDLGIDSTALVQEYVPKKGEHINRVETLNGKFLYALRIYPQGENFNLCPAEVCQVENQPSGTEICLVDAPKLGLKIESFEPPAEIIETVERIVAAAKIDVGGVEYLIDERTGEALFYDINALSNFVADAERLVGFDPHEKLIDFLEEELERCATDIGCRSSAVG
;
A
#
# COMPACT_ATOMS: atom_id res chain seq x y z
N MET A 1 -8.29 -3.99 -32.11
CA MET A 1 -8.54 -2.84 -31.21
C MET A 1 -7.23 -2.14 -30.94
N ASP A 2 -7.24 -0.81 -30.84
CA ASP A 2 -6.03 -0.09 -30.40
C ASP A 2 -5.68 -0.50 -28.97
N LYS A 3 -4.40 -0.90 -28.74
CA LYS A 3 -3.91 -1.27 -27.42
C LYS A 3 -3.81 -0.02 -26.56
N ILE A 4 -4.77 0.20 -25.65
CA ILE A 4 -4.82 1.39 -24.80
C ILE A 4 -4.74 0.96 -23.34
N ILE A 5 -3.85 1.60 -22.56
CA ILE A 5 -3.77 1.45 -21.11
C ILE A 5 -4.66 2.51 -20.46
N GLY A 6 -5.65 2.09 -19.67
CA GLY A 6 -6.35 2.99 -18.75
C GLY A 6 -5.58 3.09 -17.45
N VAL A 7 -4.98 4.24 -17.13
CA VAL A 7 -4.31 4.47 -15.85
C VAL A 7 -5.26 5.18 -14.91
N TYR A 8 -5.80 4.42 -13.96
CA TYR A 8 -6.77 4.89 -12.96
C TYR A 8 -6.06 5.33 -11.70
N TYR A 9 -6.12 6.61 -11.36
CA TYR A 9 -5.36 7.21 -10.27
C TYR A 9 -6.15 8.32 -9.59
N GLU A 10 -5.73 8.70 -8.38
CA GLU A 10 -6.38 9.79 -7.62
C GLU A 10 -5.40 10.93 -7.32
N HIS A 11 -4.13 10.62 -7.00
CA HIS A 11 -3.18 11.67 -6.64
C HIS A 11 -2.57 12.33 -7.89
N PRO A 12 -2.65 13.68 -8.04
CA PRO A 12 -2.28 14.34 -9.28
C PRO A 12 -0.77 14.30 -9.58
N GLU A 13 0.07 14.22 -8.55
CA GLU A 13 1.51 14.41 -8.68
C GLU A 13 2.32 13.09 -8.66
N TRP A 14 1.84 12.07 -7.95
CA TRP A 14 2.60 10.85 -7.70
C TRP A 14 2.96 10.07 -8.97
N PHE A 15 2.16 10.21 -10.01
CA PHE A 15 2.29 9.42 -11.23
C PHE A 15 2.98 10.15 -12.38
N ARG A 16 3.55 11.33 -12.13
CA ARG A 16 4.33 12.05 -13.14
C ARG A 16 5.48 11.19 -13.71
N PRO A 17 6.29 10.49 -12.90
CA PRO A 17 7.35 9.62 -13.45
C PRO A 17 6.79 8.48 -14.30
N LEU A 18 5.69 7.85 -13.90
CA LEU A 18 5.00 6.82 -14.69
C LEU A 18 4.53 7.36 -16.04
N PHE A 19 3.84 8.52 -16.04
CA PHE A 19 3.37 9.12 -17.29
C PHE A 19 4.53 9.50 -18.22
N ALA A 20 5.60 10.06 -17.65
CA ALA A 20 6.80 10.38 -18.45
C ALA A 20 7.44 9.12 -19.05
N ALA A 21 7.46 7.99 -18.32
CA ALA A 21 7.95 6.72 -18.85
C ALA A 21 7.06 6.16 -19.97
N LEU A 22 5.73 6.19 -19.81
CA LEU A 22 4.78 5.81 -20.84
C LEU A 22 4.96 6.64 -22.12
N GLU A 23 5.15 7.97 -21.99
CA GLU A 23 5.37 8.89 -23.11
C GLU A 23 6.71 8.60 -23.82
N ARG A 24 7.80 8.38 -23.08
CA ARG A 24 9.11 8.03 -23.66
C ARG A 24 9.05 6.75 -24.50
N ARG A 25 8.27 5.77 -24.05
CA ARG A 25 8.10 4.48 -24.75
C ARG A 25 7.04 4.53 -25.85
N GLY A 26 6.32 5.66 -26.00
CA GLY A 26 5.29 5.83 -27.04
C GLY A 26 4.05 4.95 -26.83
N LEU A 27 3.77 4.51 -25.60
CA LEU A 27 2.59 3.71 -25.28
C LEU A 27 1.34 4.58 -25.30
N LYS A 28 0.26 4.05 -25.89
CA LYS A 28 -1.04 4.73 -25.85
C LYS A 28 -1.68 4.51 -24.47
N TYR A 29 -1.98 5.58 -23.78
CA TYR A 29 -2.65 5.52 -22.48
C TYR A 29 -3.66 6.65 -22.31
N GLU A 30 -4.58 6.46 -21.36
CA GLU A 30 -5.57 7.44 -20.93
C GLU A 30 -5.48 7.62 -19.43
N LYS A 31 -5.45 8.88 -18.97
CA LYS A 31 -5.49 9.26 -17.57
C LYS A 31 -6.94 9.23 -17.09
N ILE A 32 -7.22 8.43 -16.06
CA ILE A 32 -8.56 8.28 -15.47
C ILE A 32 -8.49 8.76 -14.03
N ASP A 33 -9.01 9.97 -13.76
CA ASP A 33 -9.06 10.53 -12.43
C ASP A 33 -10.18 9.88 -11.62
N ALA A 34 -9.81 9.15 -10.56
CA ALA A 34 -10.74 8.43 -9.69
C ALA A 34 -11.75 9.35 -8.97
N ALA A 35 -11.37 10.61 -8.71
CA ALA A 35 -12.24 11.55 -8.01
C ALA A 35 -13.40 12.07 -8.88
N SER A 36 -13.25 12.04 -10.20
CA SER A 36 -14.23 12.53 -11.17
C SER A 36 -14.80 11.44 -12.10
N HIS A 37 -14.27 10.22 -12.02
CA HIS A 37 -14.68 9.12 -12.89
C HIS A 37 -16.09 8.61 -12.60
N PHE A 38 -16.81 8.25 -13.67
CA PHE A 38 -17.99 7.42 -13.60
C PHE A 38 -17.95 6.34 -14.70
N TYR A 39 -18.66 5.24 -14.51
CA TYR A 39 -18.72 4.17 -15.49
C TYR A 39 -20.16 3.69 -15.71
N ASN A 40 -20.41 3.16 -16.90
CA ASN A 40 -21.63 2.44 -17.21
C ASN A 40 -21.38 0.93 -16.97
N PRO A 41 -22.14 0.25 -16.10
CA PRO A 41 -21.97 -1.19 -15.85
C PRO A 41 -22.14 -2.06 -17.11
N ASP A 42 -22.82 -1.57 -18.13
CA ASP A 42 -23.01 -2.27 -19.42
C ASP A 42 -21.82 -2.07 -20.38
N ASP A 43 -20.85 -1.21 -20.03
CA ASP A 43 -19.67 -0.99 -20.85
C ASP A 43 -18.69 -2.14 -20.69
N THR A 44 -18.46 -2.88 -21.78
CA THR A 44 -17.62 -4.08 -21.79
C THR A 44 -16.12 -3.81 -21.87
N GLY A 45 -15.72 -2.54 -21.80
CA GLY A 45 -14.31 -2.16 -21.65
C GLY A 45 -13.71 -1.52 -22.89
N LYS A 46 -13.25 -0.31 -22.68
CA LYS A 46 -12.50 0.52 -23.65
C LYS A 46 -11.01 0.16 -23.68
N TYR A 47 -10.50 -0.36 -22.55
CA TYR A 47 -9.08 -0.54 -22.33
C TYR A 47 -8.67 -2.00 -22.50
N SER A 48 -7.54 -2.23 -23.17
CA SER A 48 -6.92 -3.56 -23.24
C SER A 48 -6.26 -3.93 -21.92
N LEU A 49 -5.75 -2.92 -21.20
CA LEU A 49 -5.15 -3.04 -19.88
C LEU A 49 -5.68 -1.90 -19.00
N PHE A 50 -6.16 -2.24 -17.82
CA PHE A 50 -6.55 -1.26 -16.80
C PHE A 50 -5.55 -1.31 -15.65
N PHE A 51 -4.84 -0.22 -15.41
CA PHE A 51 -3.84 -0.12 -14.35
C PHE A 51 -4.39 0.66 -13.17
N ASN A 52 -4.72 -0.04 -12.10
CA ASN A 52 -5.25 0.56 -10.89
C ASN A 52 -4.13 1.14 -10.02
N ARG A 53 -4.20 2.45 -9.78
CA ARG A 53 -3.29 3.22 -8.92
C ARG A 53 -4.05 4.02 -7.86
N MET A 54 -5.20 3.50 -7.40
CA MET A 54 -5.98 4.12 -6.34
C MET A 54 -5.33 3.90 -4.98
N SER A 55 -5.18 4.98 -4.20
CA SER A 55 -4.54 4.95 -2.88
C SER A 55 -5.54 4.79 -1.74
N ALA A 56 -5.19 3.97 -0.75
CA ALA A 56 -5.91 3.90 0.52
C ALA A 56 -5.89 5.25 1.29
N SER A 57 -4.89 6.11 1.05
CA SER A 57 -4.78 7.42 1.71
C SER A 57 -5.62 8.53 1.06
N ALA A 58 -6.40 8.26 0.02
CA ALA A 58 -7.22 9.25 -0.68
C ALA A 58 -8.20 10.01 0.26
N TYR A 59 -8.61 9.38 1.36
CA TYR A 59 -9.47 10.04 2.35
C TYR A 59 -8.81 11.26 3.01
N LEU A 60 -7.49 11.28 3.13
CA LEU A 60 -6.74 12.43 3.67
C LEU A 60 -6.84 13.67 2.77
N ARG A 61 -7.21 13.47 1.49
CA ARG A 61 -7.41 14.51 0.48
C ARG A 61 -8.88 14.81 0.19
N GLY A 62 -9.79 14.29 1.03
CA GLY A 62 -11.23 14.47 0.84
C GLY A 62 -11.88 13.49 -0.16
N HIS A 63 -11.11 12.55 -0.70
CA HIS A 63 -11.58 11.59 -1.70
C HIS A 63 -11.90 10.20 -1.12
N GLY A 64 -12.30 10.13 0.15
CA GLY A 64 -12.64 8.87 0.83
C GLY A 64 -13.70 8.05 0.11
N ASN A 65 -14.70 8.70 -0.50
CA ASN A 65 -15.75 8.03 -1.27
C ASN A 65 -15.19 7.29 -2.50
N ALA A 66 -14.11 7.80 -3.11
CA ALA A 66 -13.49 7.18 -4.28
C ALA A 66 -12.87 5.81 -3.93
N ILE A 67 -12.46 5.57 -2.68
CA ILE A 67 -11.97 4.26 -2.22
C ILE A 67 -13.09 3.21 -2.35
N PHE A 68 -14.28 3.50 -1.82
CA PHE A 68 -15.43 2.59 -1.88
C PHE A 68 -15.98 2.45 -3.30
N TYR A 69 -16.00 3.53 -4.07
CA TYR A 69 -16.36 3.52 -5.47
C TYR A 69 -15.43 2.62 -6.30
N THR A 70 -14.12 2.71 -6.09
CA THR A 70 -13.11 1.87 -6.77
C THR A 70 -13.35 0.38 -6.54
N ARG A 71 -13.79 -0.03 -5.35
CA ARG A 71 -14.16 -1.45 -5.10
C ARG A 71 -15.24 -1.91 -6.08
N GLY A 72 -16.29 -1.10 -6.27
CA GLY A 72 -17.38 -1.41 -7.20
C GLY A 72 -16.90 -1.44 -8.66
N LEU A 73 -16.08 -0.46 -9.07
CA LEU A 73 -15.49 -0.42 -10.39
C LEU A 73 -14.66 -1.66 -10.69
N LEU A 74 -13.72 -2.02 -9.80
CA LEU A 74 -12.85 -3.17 -10.00
C LEU A 74 -13.65 -4.49 -10.04
N ALA A 75 -14.66 -4.64 -9.17
CA ALA A 75 -15.56 -5.80 -9.22
C ALA A 75 -16.37 -5.86 -10.53
N SER A 76 -16.71 -4.72 -11.13
CA SER A 76 -17.33 -4.66 -12.44
C SER A 76 -16.37 -5.06 -13.56
N LEU A 77 -15.12 -4.60 -13.49
CA LEU A 77 -14.08 -4.94 -14.47
C LEU A 77 -13.73 -6.43 -14.47
N GLU A 78 -13.85 -7.14 -13.35
CA GLU A 78 -13.68 -8.60 -13.31
C GLU A 78 -14.73 -9.38 -14.15
N LYS A 79 -15.82 -8.73 -14.52
CA LYS A 79 -16.86 -9.31 -15.40
C LYS A 79 -16.56 -9.07 -16.88
N THR A 80 -15.52 -8.30 -17.18
CA THR A 80 -15.06 -8.01 -18.54
C THR A 80 -13.85 -8.87 -18.88
N ASP A 81 -13.40 -8.82 -20.14
CA ASP A 81 -12.15 -9.47 -20.57
C ASP A 81 -10.91 -8.58 -20.37
N ALA A 82 -11.04 -7.42 -19.73
CA ALA A 82 -9.94 -6.51 -19.49
C ALA A 82 -8.95 -7.08 -18.47
N ARG A 83 -7.65 -7.03 -18.77
CA ARG A 83 -6.60 -7.28 -17.79
C ARG A 83 -6.53 -6.11 -16.84
N VAL A 84 -6.71 -6.35 -15.55
CA VAL A 84 -6.59 -5.33 -14.50
C VAL A 84 -5.31 -5.60 -13.69
N VAL A 85 -4.33 -4.70 -13.80
CA VAL A 85 -3.12 -4.72 -12.97
C VAL A 85 -3.46 -4.14 -11.61
N ASN A 86 -3.12 -4.86 -10.55
CA ASN A 86 -3.60 -4.64 -9.18
C ASN A 86 -5.13 -4.58 -9.13
N GLY A 87 -5.75 -5.68 -9.51
CA GLY A 87 -7.21 -5.83 -9.62
C GLY A 87 -7.93 -5.79 -8.25
N TYR A 88 -9.14 -6.34 -8.26
CA TYR A 88 -10.04 -6.30 -7.11
C TYR A 88 -9.42 -6.87 -5.83
N ASP A 89 -8.84 -8.07 -5.89
CA ASP A 89 -8.26 -8.73 -4.71
C ASP A 89 -7.07 -7.94 -4.15
N ALA A 90 -6.15 -7.50 -5.01
CA ALA A 90 -5.03 -6.66 -4.61
C ALA A 90 -5.51 -5.36 -3.94
N PHE A 91 -6.55 -4.75 -4.47
CA PHE A 91 -7.12 -3.53 -3.91
C PHE A 91 -7.82 -3.76 -2.56
N GLN A 92 -8.48 -4.92 -2.34
CA GLN A 92 -9.03 -5.25 -1.02
C GLN A 92 -7.92 -5.33 0.05
N ILE A 93 -6.77 -5.90 -0.30
CA ILE A 93 -5.60 -5.96 0.59
C ILE A 93 -5.02 -4.56 0.84
N GLU A 94 -4.91 -3.71 -0.21
CA GLU A 94 -4.44 -2.32 -0.09
C GLU A 94 -5.24 -1.52 0.94
N ILE A 95 -6.57 -1.63 0.88
CA ILE A 95 -7.48 -0.81 1.70
C ILE A 95 -7.86 -1.44 3.04
N SER A 96 -7.28 -2.58 3.44
CA SER A 96 -7.68 -3.25 4.68
C SER A 96 -6.53 -3.93 5.42
N LYS A 97 -6.03 -3.29 6.46
CA LYS A 97 -5.03 -3.89 7.36
C LYS A 97 -5.55 -5.13 8.08
N ALA A 98 -6.86 -5.22 8.29
CA ALA A 98 -7.50 -6.42 8.83
C ALA A 98 -7.38 -7.61 7.86
N LEU A 99 -7.60 -7.38 6.55
CA LEU A 99 -7.40 -8.40 5.53
C LEU A 99 -5.92 -8.76 5.36
N GLN A 100 -5.00 -7.80 5.48
CA GLN A 100 -3.55 -8.08 5.48
C GLN A 100 -3.19 -9.03 6.63
N ALA A 101 -3.66 -8.77 7.85
CA ALA A 101 -3.42 -9.64 8.99
C ALA A 101 -4.04 -11.04 8.80
N ALA A 102 -5.24 -11.13 8.24
CA ALA A 102 -5.89 -12.39 7.90
C ALA A 102 -5.12 -13.17 6.82
N LEU A 103 -4.60 -12.46 5.81
CA LEU A 103 -3.75 -13.05 4.76
C LEU A 103 -2.47 -13.63 5.37
N PHE A 104 -1.73 -12.86 6.18
CA PHE A 104 -0.53 -13.34 6.86
C PHE A 104 -0.80 -14.60 7.67
N ALA A 105 -1.89 -14.63 8.44
CA ALA A 105 -2.29 -15.79 9.20
C ALA A 105 -2.59 -17.01 8.32
N SER A 106 -3.30 -16.81 7.20
CA SER A 106 -3.73 -17.88 6.29
C SER A 106 -2.57 -18.59 5.59
N ILE A 107 -1.47 -17.85 5.33
CA ILE A 107 -0.27 -18.39 4.68
C ILE A 107 0.88 -18.68 5.65
N GLY A 108 0.63 -18.58 6.96
CA GLY A 108 1.62 -18.89 8.01
C GLY A 108 2.79 -17.88 8.09
N VAL A 109 2.57 -16.63 7.70
CA VAL A 109 3.55 -15.56 7.82
C VAL A 109 3.43 -14.91 9.20
N LYS A 110 4.56 -14.66 9.87
CA LYS A 110 4.60 -14.03 11.18
C LYS A 110 4.29 -12.54 11.08
N PHE A 111 3.41 -12.06 11.95
CA PHE A 111 3.02 -10.67 12.05
C PHE A 111 2.74 -10.30 13.51
N PRO A 112 2.76 -9.02 13.90
CA PRO A 112 2.47 -8.61 15.27
C PRO A 112 1.07 -9.07 15.70
N LYS A 113 0.94 -9.58 16.92
CA LYS A 113 -0.35 -10.07 17.44
C LYS A 113 -1.39 -8.96 17.40
N THR A 114 -2.53 -9.25 16.77
CA THR A 114 -3.52 -8.24 16.36
C THR A 114 -4.93 -8.67 16.74
N ARG A 115 -5.77 -7.69 17.09
CA ARG A 115 -7.23 -7.83 17.23
C ARG A 115 -7.89 -6.78 16.36
N VAL A 116 -8.96 -7.15 15.66
CA VAL A 116 -9.75 -6.24 14.83
C VAL A 116 -11.00 -5.85 15.61
N VAL A 117 -11.32 -4.57 15.62
CA VAL A 117 -12.48 -3.99 16.31
C VAL A 117 -13.25 -3.06 15.39
N ASN A 118 -14.56 -2.96 15.59
CA ASN A 118 -15.44 -2.04 14.85
C ASN A 118 -16.21 -1.09 15.79
N SER A 119 -15.77 -1.01 17.03
CA SER A 119 -16.32 -0.09 18.02
C SER A 119 -15.26 0.21 19.08
N VAL A 120 -15.18 1.46 19.51
CA VAL A 120 -14.30 1.91 20.60
C VAL A 120 -14.54 1.10 21.88
N ARG A 121 -15.78 0.68 22.13
CA ARG A 121 -16.16 -0.13 23.30
C ARG A 121 -15.49 -1.51 23.36
N GLN A 122 -15.02 -2.02 22.22
CA GLN A 122 -14.37 -3.34 22.14
C GLN A 122 -12.87 -3.28 22.44
N ILE A 123 -12.25 -2.09 22.36
CA ILE A 123 -10.80 -1.92 22.40
C ILE A 123 -10.18 -2.48 23.68
N ILE A 124 -10.77 -2.15 24.84
CA ILE A 124 -10.25 -2.64 26.14
C ILE A 124 -10.31 -4.17 26.22
N ALA A 125 -11.41 -4.78 25.76
CA ALA A 125 -11.50 -6.23 25.73
C ALA A 125 -10.49 -6.86 24.77
N ALA A 126 -10.30 -6.25 23.61
CA ALA A 126 -9.34 -6.68 22.58
C ALA A 126 -7.89 -6.57 23.07
N ALA A 127 -7.57 -5.54 23.86
CA ALA A 127 -6.22 -5.29 24.39
C ALA A 127 -5.82 -6.22 25.53
N ARG A 128 -6.77 -6.87 26.23
CA ARG A 128 -6.47 -7.71 27.43
C ARG A 128 -5.54 -8.89 27.13
N ASP A 129 -5.63 -9.45 25.92
CA ASP A 129 -4.83 -10.60 25.50
C ASP A 129 -3.54 -10.20 24.79
N LEU A 130 -3.24 -8.89 24.73
CA LEU A 130 -2.06 -8.35 24.07
C LEU A 130 -1.03 -7.90 25.09
N SER A 131 0.24 -7.98 24.72
CA SER A 131 1.35 -7.45 25.50
C SER A 131 1.51 -5.95 25.22
N PHE A 132 1.55 -5.13 26.27
CA PHE A 132 1.83 -3.71 26.12
C PHE A 132 3.34 -3.45 25.91
N PRO A 133 3.68 -2.40 25.16
CA PRO A 133 2.83 -1.41 24.52
C PRO A 133 1.97 -1.98 23.39
N VAL A 134 0.82 -1.33 23.13
CA VAL A 134 -0.01 -1.61 21.97
C VAL A 134 -0.17 -0.38 21.09
N VAL A 135 -0.48 -0.58 19.82
CA VAL A 135 -0.92 0.49 18.92
C VAL A 135 -2.38 0.27 18.54
N VAL A 136 -3.11 1.37 18.46
CA VAL A 136 -4.43 1.39 17.79
C VAL A 136 -4.24 2.09 16.47
N LYS A 137 -4.66 1.45 15.37
CA LYS A 137 -4.52 1.99 14.02
C LYS A 137 -5.78 1.77 13.19
N PRO A 138 -6.25 2.78 12.42
CA PRO A 138 -7.36 2.61 11.50
C PRO A 138 -7.09 1.49 10.48
N ASN A 139 -8.15 0.79 10.09
CA ASN A 139 -8.08 -0.27 9.08
C ASN A 139 -7.73 0.28 7.69
N ILE A 140 -8.47 1.28 7.23
CA ILE A 140 -8.13 2.03 6.02
C ILE A 140 -7.23 3.17 6.44
N GLY A 141 -5.99 3.15 5.97
CA GLY A 141 -5.01 4.17 6.33
C GLY A 141 -3.80 4.10 5.44
N GLY A 142 -3.02 5.14 5.53
CA GLY A 142 -1.70 5.24 4.89
C GLY A 142 -0.83 6.21 5.66
N ARG A 143 0.50 6.11 5.48
CA ARG A 143 1.47 7.07 6.01
C ARG A 143 1.51 7.18 7.53
N GLY A 144 1.05 6.15 8.25
CA GLY A 144 0.99 6.18 9.71
C GLY A 144 -0.11 7.07 10.29
N ALA A 145 -0.98 7.66 9.46
CA ALA A 145 -2.06 8.52 9.94
C ALA A 145 -3.00 7.75 10.89
N GLY A 146 -3.32 8.38 12.02
CA GLY A 146 -4.23 7.82 13.02
C GLY A 146 -3.64 6.68 13.86
N ILE A 147 -2.35 6.35 13.73
CA ILE A 147 -1.71 5.35 14.60
C ILE A 147 -1.32 6.00 15.92
N VAL A 148 -1.83 5.45 17.01
CA VAL A 148 -1.52 5.91 18.37
C VAL A 148 -0.99 4.74 19.20
N LYS A 149 0.13 4.95 19.89
CA LYS A 149 0.74 3.98 20.81
C LYS A 149 0.27 4.24 22.25
N PHE A 150 0.05 3.16 22.99
CA PHE A 150 -0.32 3.18 24.41
C PHE A 150 0.60 2.24 25.18
N ASP A 151 1.21 2.75 26.22
CA ASP A 151 2.16 2.00 27.04
C ASP A 151 1.47 1.16 28.13
N SER A 152 0.21 1.47 28.45
CA SER A 152 -0.58 0.75 29.46
C SER A 152 -2.08 0.70 29.12
N LEU A 153 -2.77 -0.24 29.78
CA LEU A 153 -4.22 -0.36 29.68
C LEU A 153 -4.95 0.88 30.24
N ASP A 154 -4.38 1.52 31.25
CA ASP A 154 -4.98 2.71 31.87
C ASP A 154 -4.85 3.94 30.97
N GLU A 155 -3.72 4.11 30.29
CA GLU A 155 -3.54 5.14 29.26
C GLU A 155 -4.54 4.96 28.11
N LEU A 156 -4.71 3.70 27.65
CA LEU A 156 -5.69 3.37 26.61
C LEU A 156 -7.13 3.66 27.07
N ARG A 157 -7.48 3.41 28.33
CA ARG A 157 -8.81 3.78 28.88
C ARG A 157 -9.02 5.28 28.90
N THR A 158 -8.03 6.03 29.38
CA THR A 158 -8.10 7.49 29.40
C THR A 158 -8.34 8.03 27.99
N ALA A 159 -7.62 7.54 27.00
CA ALA A 159 -7.80 7.97 25.61
C ALA A 159 -9.20 7.65 25.05
N ILE A 160 -9.81 6.54 25.48
CA ILE A 160 -11.17 6.18 25.11
C ILE A 160 -12.18 7.12 25.80
N ASP A 161 -12.00 7.37 27.10
CA ASP A 161 -12.90 8.25 27.88
C ASP A 161 -12.84 9.70 27.38
N ASP A 162 -11.69 10.13 26.88
CA ASP A 162 -11.44 11.45 26.32
C ASP A 162 -11.80 11.56 24.81
N ASP A 163 -12.37 10.49 24.21
CA ASP A 163 -12.79 10.42 22.78
C ASP A 163 -11.64 10.68 21.79
N LEU A 164 -10.42 10.21 22.14
CA LEU A 164 -9.21 10.42 21.33
C LEU A 164 -8.94 9.30 20.32
N ILE A 165 -9.77 8.26 20.27
CA ILE A 165 -9.60 7.11 19.38
C ILE A 165 -10.42 7.28 18.11
N ASP A 166 -9.73 7.40 16.98
CA ASP A 166 -10.34 7.38 15.65
C ASP A 166 -10.27 5.96 15.04
N LEU A 167 -11.43 5.39 14.71
CA LEU A 167 -11.53 4.10 14.02
C LEU A 167 -11.36 4.21 12.49
N GLY A 168 -11.22 5.42 11.95
CA GLY A 168 -11.11 5.66 10.52
C GLY A 168 -12.45 5.65 9.78
N ILE A 169 -12.37 5.82 8.46
CA ILE A 169 -13.54 6.06 7.58
C ILE A 169 -14.47 4.87 7.41
N ASP A 170 -14.02 3.66 7.73
CA ASP A 170 -14.84 2.43 7.71
C ASP A 170 -15.22 1.96 9.12
N SER A 171 -14.97 2.79 10.14
CA SER A 171 -15.24 2.50 11.55
C SER A 171 -14.63 1.16 12.01
N THR A 172 -13.47 0.81 11.47
CA THR A 172 -12.74 -0.41 11.81
C THR A 172 -11.31 -0.05 12.18
N ALA A 173 -10.80 -0.64 13.26
CA ALA A 173 -9.42 -0.44 13.68
C ALA A 173 -8.77 -1.76 14.12
N LEU A 174 -7.45 -1.74 14.17
CA LEU A 174 -6.64 -2.81 14.70
C LEU A 174 -6.03 -2.37 16.03
N VAL A 175 -6.18 -3.23 17.05
CA VAL A 175 -5.39 -3.16 18.29
C VAL A 175 -4.28 -4.18 18.14
N GLN A 176 -3.03 -3.72 18.11
CA GLN A 176 -1.88 -4.54 17.74
C GLN A 176 -0.74 -4.36 18.73
N GLU A 177 -0.03 -5.43 19.10
CA GLU A 177 1.18 -5.33 19.91
C GLU A 177 2.22 -4.45 19.20
N TYR A 178 2.77 -3.50 19.93
CA TYR A 178 3.92 -2.74 19.48
C TYR A 178 5.18 -3.61 19.56
N VAL A 179 5.87 -3.74 18.45
CA VAL A 179 7.08 -4.54 18.37
C VAL A 179 8.30 -3.62 18.35
N PRO A 180 9.17 -3.69 19.35
CA PRO A 180 10.45 -2.97 19.30
C PRO A 180 11.30 -3.52 18.17
N LYS A 181 11.67 -2.64 17.25
CA LYS A 181 12.46 -3.02 16.05
C LYS A 181 13.94 -3.11 16.38
N LYS A 182 14.60 -4.17 15.94
CA LYS A 182 16.05 -4.28 15.97
C LYS A 182 16.66 -3.29 14.99
N GLY A 183 17.47 -2.38 15.49
CA GLY A 183 18.01 -1.26 14.72
C GLY A 183 17.00 -0.10 14.60
N GLU A 184 17.40 0.97 13.91
CA GLU A 184 16.64 2.21 13.82
C GLU A 184 15.81 2.32 12.52
N HIS A 185 15.65 1.21 11.78
CA HIS A 185 15.01 1.20 10.46
C HIS A 185 13.86 0.20 10.38
N ILE A 186 13.01 0.42 9.41
CA ILE A 186 12.09 -0.58 8.88
C ILE A 186 12.61 -1.06 7.54
N ASN A 187 12.18 -2.25 7.13
CA ASN A 187 12.56 -2.83 5.84
C ASN A 187 11.34 -2.81 4.92
N ARG A 188 11.54 -2.41 3.68
CA ARG A 188 10.53 -2.45 2.64
C ARG A 188 11.08 -3.17 1.43
N VAL A 189 10.36 -4.17 0.95
CA VAL A 189 10.69 -4.98 -0.23
C VAL A 189 9.70 -4.66 -1.32
N GLU A 190 10.17 -4.15 -2.43
CA GLU A 190 9.36 -3.86 -3.61
C GLU A 190 9.33 -5.05 -4.55
N THR A 191 8.17 -5.26 -5.16
CA THR A 191 7.92 -6.36 -6.09
C THR A 191 7.28 -5.86 -7.38
N LEU A 192 7.58 -6.56 -8.46
CA LEU A 192 6.97 -6.36 -9.77
C LEU A 192 6.68 -7.73 -10.40
N ASN A 193 5.50 -7.92 -10.93
CA ASN A 193 5.04 -9.19 -11.52
C ASN A 193 5.22 -10.38 -10.53
N GLY A 194 4.90 -10.13 -9.26
CA GLY A 194 5.03 -11.14 -8.20
C GLY A 194 6.47 -11.51 -7.83
N LYS A 195 7.48 -10.82 -8.33
CA LYS A 195 8.90 -11.07 -8.10
C LYS A 195 9.60 -9.92 -7.39
N PHE A 196 10.62 -10.26 -6.61
CA PHE A 196 11.50 -9.29 -5.98
C PHE A 196 12.06 -8.29 -7.00
N LEU A 197 12.00 -7.01 -6.67
CA LEU A 197 12.53 -5.94 -7.51
C LEU A 197 13.73 -5.26 -6.85
N TYR A 198 13.58 -4.76 -5.65
CA TYR A 198 14.62 -4.21 -4.78
C TYR A 198 14.13 -4.09 -3.34
N ALA A 199 15.05 -3.80 -2.41
CA ALA A 199 14.66 -3.53 -1.03
C ALA A 199 15.37 -2.32 -0.43
N LEU A 200 14.70 -1.70 0.54
CA LEU A 200 15.12 -0.48 1.23
C LEU A 200 15.07 -0.64 2.73
N ARG A 201 16.07 -0.07 3.41
CA ARG A 201 16.01 0.30 4.81
C ARG A 201 15.62 1.76 4.90
N ILE A 202 14.55 2.04 5.64
CA ILE A 202 14.03 3.38 5.84
C ILE A 202 14.19 3.71 7.30
N TYR A 203 14.92 4.80 7.60
CA TYR A 203 15.21 5.26 8.94
C TYR A 203 14.22 6.39 9.32
N PRO A 204 13.17 6.09 10.11
CA PRO A 204 12.22 7.10 10.57
C PRO A 204 12.93 8.14 11.44
N GLN A 205 12.50 9.38 11.38
CA GLN A 205 12.97 10.41 12.29
C GLN A 205 12.06 10.45 13.53
N GLY A 206 12.63 10.19 14.71
CA GLY A 206 11.92 10.20 15.99
C GLY A 206 11.03 8.96 16.24
N GLU A 207 10.23 8.99 17.31
CA GLU A 207 9.30 7.93 17.71
C GLU A 207 7.99 7.91 16.89
N ASN A 208 7.88 8.78 15.90
CA ASN A 208 6.68 8.90 15.09
C ASN A 208 6.52 7.70 14.16
N PHE A 209 5.35 7.06 14.22
CA PHE A 209 4.89 6.04 13.28
C PHE A 209 4.70 6.59 11.86
N ASN A 210 4.77 7.91 11.71
CA ASN A 210 4.71 8.60 10.44
C ASN A 210 6.02 8.42 9.68
N LEU A 211 6.03 7.55 8.71
CA LEU A 211 7.07 7.49 7.68
C LEU A 211 7.09 8.75 6.81
N CYS A 212 6.06 9.59 6.94
CA CYS A 212 6.02 10.96 6.48
C CYS A 212 6.04 11.87 7.71
N PRO A 213 7.04 12.73 7.88
CA PRO A 213 7.03 13.74 8.91
C PRO A 213 5.96 14.79 8.58
N ALA A 214 4.71 14.53 8.98
CA ALA A 214 3.64 15.53 8.91
C ALA A 214 4.00 16.79 9.72
N GLU A 215 4.87 16.67 10.72
CA GLU A 215 5.38 17.82 11.50
C GLU A 215 6.38 18.68 10.74
N VAL A 216 7.07 18.16 9.73
CA VAL A 216 7.95 18.97 8.86
C VAL A 216 7.15 19.76 7.82
N CYS A 217 5.88 19.42 7.61
CA CYS A 217 4.98 20.18 6.75
C CYS A 217 4.37 21.42 7.42
N GLN A 218 4.66 21.71 8.69
CA GLN A 218 4.36 22.99 9.34
C GLN A 218 5.46 24.03 9.09
N VAL A 219 5.98 24.12 7.87
CA VAL A 219 6.62 25.33 7.42
C VAL A 219 5.50 26.31 7.13
N GLU A 220 5.40 27.33 7.94
CA GLU A 220 4.52 28.47 7.77
C GLU A 220 4.44 28.87 6.30
N ASN A 221 3.21 28.86 5.72
CA ASN A 221 2.86 29.29 4.36
C ASN A 221 2.82 28.26 3.23
N GLN A 222 2.61 26.97 3.48
CA GLN A 222 2.11 26.10 2.41
C GLN A 222 0.65 25.69 2.67
N PRO A 223 -0.22 25.63 1.64
CA PRO A 223 -1.59 25.17 1.82
C PRO A 223 -1.59 23.76 2.42
N SER A 224 -2.36 23.54 3.47
CA SER A 224 -2.59 22.25 4.10
C SER A 224 -2.99 21.23 3.03
N GLY A 225 -2.11 20.27 2.70
CA GLY A 225 -2.40 19.25 1.70
C GLY A 225 -1.21 18.76 0.89
N THR A 226 0.01 19.24 1.11
CA THR A 226 1.18 18.75 0.37
C THR A 226 1.65 17.44 0.99
N GLU A 227 1.24 16.34 0.36
CA GLU A 227 1.61 14.99 0.78
C GLU A 227 3.03 14.64 0.34
N ILE A 228 3.79 14.09 1.28
CA ILE A 228 5.13 13.60 1.06
C ILE A 228 5.08 12.11 0.81
N CYS A 229 5.42 11.69 -0.38
CA CYS A 229 5.56 10.29 -0.78
C CYS A 229 7.01 9.80 -0.54
N LEU A 230 7.25 8.48 -0.54
CA LEU A 230 8.60 7.90 -0.64
C LEU A 230 9.39 8.49 -1.81
N VAL A 231 8.71 8.94 -2.86
CA VAL A 231 9.28 9.71 -3.98
C VAL A 231 9.98 10.99 -3.51
N ASP A 232 9.49 11.62 -2.44
CA ASP A 232 10.06 12.86 -1.89
C ASP A 232 10.90 12.65 -0.62
N ALA A 233 10.95 11.44 -0.09
CA ALA A 233 11.64 11.11 1.15
C ALA A 233 13.11 11.56 1.20
N PRO A 234 13.93 11.44 0.13
CA PRO A 234 15.29 11.97 0.12
C PRO A 234 15.34 13.50 0.19
N LYS A 235 14.37 14.20 -0.39
CA LYS A 235 14.27 15.69 -0.33
C LYS A 235 13.98 16.18 1.08
N LEU A 236 13.44 15.31 1.94
CA LEU A 236 13.06 15.59 3.31
C LEU A 236 14.11 15.17 4.32
N GLY A 237 15.28 14.70 3.87
CA GLY A 237 16.35 14.27 4.75
C GLY A 237 16.12 12.92 5.42
N LEU A 238 15.13 12.12 4.99
CA LEU A 238 15.01 10.74 5.44
C LEU A 238 16.17 9.92 4.91
N LYS A 239 16.88 9.25 5.81
CA LYS A 239 17.92 8.32 5.42
C LYS A 239 17.28 7.05 4.84
N ILE A 240 17.62 6.74 3.59
CA ILE A 240 17.19 5.53 2.90
C ILE A 240 18.43 4.85 2.33
N GLU A 241 18.51 3.54 2.52
CA GLU A 241 19.58 2.70 2.01
C GLU A 241 19.01 1.49 1.28
N SER A 242 19.58 1.15 0.13
CA SER A 242 19.27 -0.14 -0.52
C SER A 242 20.03 -1.26 0.19
N PHE A 243 19.45 -2.46 0.18
CA PHE A 243 20.08 -3.65 0.70
C PHE A 243 19.53 -4.90 0.02
N GLU A 244 20.25 -6.01 0.12
CA GLU A 244 19.80 -7.32 -0.32
C GLU A 244 19.22 -8.07 0.88
N PRO A 245 17.90 -8.38 0.89
CA PRO A 245 17.31 -9.19 1.95
C PRO A 245 17.77 -10.64 1.88
N PRO A 246 17.78 -11.39 3.01
CA PRO A 246 17.96 -12.83 2.98
C PRO A 246 16.96 -13.51 2.04
N ALA A 247 17.36 -14.59 1.39
CA ALA A 247 16.53 -15.30 0.41
C ALA A 247 15.18 -15.74 0.99
N GLU A 248 15.13 -16.16 2.24
CA GLU A 248 13.91 -16.52 2.97
C GLU A 248 12.90 -15.37 3.11
N ILE A 249 13.41 -14.13 3.21
CA ILE A 249 12.55 -12.92 3.23
C ILE A 249 12.00 -12.67 1.83
N ILE A 250 12.83 -12.75 0.79
CA ILE A 250 12.40 -12.59 -0.60
C ILE A 250 11.31 -13.61 -0.93
N GLU A 251 11.53 -14.89 -0.65
CA GLU A 251 10.56 -15.96 -0.87
C GLU A 251 9.25 -15.71 -0.09
N THR A 252 9.34 -15.23 1.14
CA THR A 252 8.17 -14.89 1.95
C THR A 252 7.39 -13.74 1.34
N VAL A 253 8.06 -12.68 0.88
CA VAL A 253 7.43 -11.54 0.21
C VAL A 253 6.77 -11.97 -1.09
N GLU A 254 7.44 -12.79 -1.91
CA GLU A 254 6.86 -13.32 -3.17
C GLU A 254 5.60 -14.15 -2.88
N ARG A 255 5.58 -14.98 -1.82
CA ARG A 255 4.37 -15.70 -1.38
C ARG A 255 3.25 -14.76 -0.93
N ILE A 256 3.58 -13.68 -0.21
CA ILE A 256 2.61 -12.69 0.24
C ILE A 256 1.93 -12.03 -0.97
N VAL A 257 2.72 -11.49 -1.91
CA VAL A 257 2.17 -10.77 -3.07
C VAL A 257 1.42 -11.70 -4.02
N ALA A 258 1.86 -12.95 -4.16
CA ALA A 258 1.13 -13.97 -4.92
C ALA A 258 -0.23 -14.28 -4.29
N ALA A 259 -0.30 -14.51 -2.97
CA ALA A 259 -1.54 -14.75 -2.25
C ALA A 259 -2.48 -13.54 -2.26
N ALA A 260 -1.93 -12.32 -2.28
CA ALA A 260 -2.67 -11.06 -2.40
C ALA A 260 -3.05 -10.69 -3.84
N LYS A 261 -2.58 -11.44 -4.84
CA LYS A 261 -2.71 -11.15 -6.28
C LYS A 261 -2.23 -9.75 -6.65
N ILE A 262 -1.10 -9.34 -6.07
CA ILE A 262 -0.47 -8.05 -6.33
C ILE A 262 0.53 -8.18 -7.46
N ASP A 263 0.34 -7.42 -8.52
CA ASP A 263 1.28 -7.34 -9.65
C ASP A 263 2.43 -6.38 -9.35
N VAL A 264 2.11 -5.22 -8.75
CA VAL A 264 3.06 -4.15 -8.42
C VAL A 264 2.81 -3.72 -6.98
N GLY A 265 3.79 -3.88 -6.11
CA GLY A 265 3.59 -3.49 -4.71
C GLY A 265 4.84 -3.64 -3.86
N GLY A 266 4.71 -3.29 -2.60
CA GLY A 266 5.75 -3.41 -1.60
C GLY A 266 5.21 -3.99 -0.30
N VAL A 267 6.07 -4.72 0.39
CA VAL A 267 5.76 -5.34 1.69
C VAL A 267 6.73 -4.82 2.73
N GLU A 268 6.21 -4.42 3.88
CA GLU A 268 7.00 -3.91 4.99
C GLU A 268 7.13 -4.93 6.11
N TYR A 269 8.34 -5.05 6.65
CA TYR A 269 8.63 -5.88 7.79
C TYR A 269 9.66 -5.23 8.72
N LEU A 270 9.66 -5.68 9.95
CA LEU A 270 10.70 -5.35 10.93
C LEU A 270 11.28 -6.63 11.53
N ILE A 271 12.45 -6.50 12.14
CA ILE A 271 13.02 -7.56 12.95
C ILE A 271 12.69 -7.24 14.42
N ASP A 272 11.98 -8.15 15.09
CA ASP A 272 11.69 -8.02 16.52
C ASP A 272 13.00 -8.08 17.31
N GLU A 273 13.31 -7.03 18.06
CA GLU A 273 14.53 -6.95 18.86
C GLU A 273 14.60 -8.06 19.94
N ARG A 274 13.45 -8.50 20.44
CA ARG A 274 13.34 -9.49 21.52
C ARG A 274 13.61 -10.91 21.04
N THR A 275 13.20 -11.24 19.82
CA THR A 275 13.22 -12.63 19.30
C THR A 275 14.16 -12.79 18.12
N GLY A 276 14.51 -11.71 17.43
CA GLY A 276 15.26 -11.73 16.17
C GLY A 276 14.42 -12.19 14.96
N GLU A 277 13.11 -12.36 15.10
CA GLU A 277 12.23 -12.81 14.05
C GLU A 277 11.76 -11.66 13.16
N ALA A 278 11.57 -11.94 11.88
CA ALA A 278 10.94 -11.02 10.94
C ALA A 278 9.43 -11.03 11.13
N LEU A 279 8.83 -9.86 11.35
CA LEU A 279 7.39 -9.68 11.45
C LEU A 279 6.91 -8.73 10.36
N PHE A 280 6.01 -9.22 9.50
CA PHE A 280 5.41 -8.46 8.41
C PHE A 280 4.18 -7.71 8.92
N TYR A 281 4.00 -6.44 8.54
CA TYR A 281 2.96 -5.62 9.15
C TYR A 281 2.20 -4.69 8.21
N ASP A 282 2.70 -4.50 6.97
CA ASP A 282 2.02 -3.66 5.97
C ASP A 282 2.27 -4.18 4.56
N ILE A 283 1.23 -4.14 3.72
CA ILE A 283 1.27 -4.49 2.31
C ILE A 283 0.74 -3.29 1.53
N ASN A 284 1.51 -2.83 0.57
CA ASN A 284 1.20 -1.67 -0.25
C ASN A 284 1.08 -2.11 -1.72
N ALA A 285 -0.15 -2.28 -2.22
CA ALA A 285 -0.39 -2.53 -3.63
C ALA A 285 -0.25 -1.27 -4.48
N LEU A 286 -0.20 -0.10 -3.85
CA LEU A 286 0.15 1.16 -4.49
C LEU A 286 1.60 1.53 -4.14
N SER A 287 2.58 0.95 -4.81
CA SER A 287 3.97 1.42 -4.71
C SER A 287 4.26 2.50 -5.74
N ASN A 288 4.81 3.61 -5.31
CA ASN A 288 5.27 4.72 -6.16
C ASN A 288 6.78 4.71 -6.34
N PHE A 289 7.45 3.62 -6.03
CA PHE A 289 8.89 3.45 -6.08
C PHE A 289 9.68 4.58 -5.36
N VAL A 290 10.94 4.35 -5.12
CA VAL A 290 11.78 5.32 -4.42
C VAL A 290 12.28 6.39 -5.39
N ALA A 291 12.33 7.65 -4.92
CA ALA A 291 13.00 8.72 -5.66
C ALA A 291 14.50 8.44 -5.77
N ASP A 292 15.15 8.98 -6.80
CA ASP A 292 16.56 8.74 -7.10
C ASP A 292 16.94 7.24 -7.17
N ALA A 293 16.01 6.42 -7.69
CA ALA A 293 16.14 4.98 -7.72
C ALA A 293 17.43 4.54 -8.42
N GLU A 294 17.81 5.16 -9.54
CA GLU A 294 19.06 4.83 -10.24
C GLU A 294 20.29 4.94 -9.33
N ARG A 295 20.33 5.95 -8.46
CA ARG A 295 21.43 6.13 -7.50
C ARG A 295 21.36 5.14 -6.35
N LEU A 296 20.14 4.80 -5.88
CA LEU A 296 19.94 3.97 -4.70
C LEU A 296 19.99 2.48 -5.02
N VAL A 297 19.37 2.07 -6.12
CA VAL A 297 19.17 0.66 -6.49
C VAL A 297 19.79 0.28 -7.85
N GLY A 298 20.39 1.25 -8.57
CA GLY A 298 21.15 1.01 -9.79
C GLY A 298 20.34 0.95 -11.09
N PHE A 299 19.02 1.19 -11.05
CA PHE A 299 18.15 1.19 -12.24
C PHE A 299 16.89 2.04 -12.00
N ASP A 300 16.19 2.40 -13.09
CA ASP A 300 14.87 3.04 -13.01
C ASP A 300 13.75 1.97 -12.92
N PRO A 301 13.05 1.85 -11.78
CA PRO A 301 11.97 0.88 -11.62
C PRO A 301 10.73 1.20 -12.49
N HIS A 302 10.57 2.45 -12.95
CA HIS A 302 9.50 2.78 -13.90
C HIS A 302 9.74 2.17 -15.27
N GLU A 303 11.00 2.10 -15.75
CA GLU A 303 11.29 1.39 -17.01
C GLU A 303 10.95 -0.10 -16.88
N LYS A 304 11.26 -0.73 -15.74
CA LYS A 304 10.86 -2.13 -15.48
C LYS A 304 9.34 -2.30 -15.43
N LEU A 305 8.63 -1.34 -14.85
CA LEU A 305 7.17 -1.32 -14.86
C LEU A 305 6.61 -1.20 -16.28
N ILE A 306 7.21 -0.36 -17.12
CA ILE A 306 6.78 -0.22 -18.52
C ILE A 306 7.03 -1.52 -19.28
N ASP A 307 8.20 -2.17 -19.13
CA ASP A 307 8.47 -3.49 -19.72
C ASP A 307 7.35 -4.50 -19.35
N PHE A 308 6.98 -4.56 -18.07
CA PHE A 308 5.88 -5.41 -17.61
C PHE A 308 4.52 -5.04 -18.25
N LEU A 309 4.18 -3.75 -18.32
CA LEU A 309 2.92 -3.32 -18.91
C LEU A 309 2.85 -3.61 -20.42
N GLU A 310 3.96 -3.50 -21.14
CA GLU A 310 4.07 -3.88 -22.56
C GLU A 310 3.85 -5.39 -22.74
N GLU A 311 4.50 -6.22 -21.91
CA GLU A 311 4.30 -7.68 -21.95
C GLU A 311 2.85 -8.07 -21.68
N GLU A 312 2.19 -7.43 -20.71
CA GLU A 312 0.77 -7.68 -20.42
C GLU A 312 -0.14 -7.26 -21.59
N LEU A 313 0.15 -6.11 -22.21
CA LEU A 313 -0.57 -5.68 -23.42
C LEU A 313 -0.40 -6.64 -24.60
N GLU A 314 0.78 -7.24 -24.76
CA GLU A 314 1.04 -8.23 -25.80
C GLU A 314 0.29 -9.52 -25.53
N ARG A 315 0.28 -10.01 -24.29
CA ARG A 315 -0.51 -11.18 -23.89
C ARG A 315 -2.00 -10.98 -24.17
N CYS A 316 -2.55 -9.83 -23.81
CA CYS A 316 -3.96 -9.51 -24.07
C CYS A 316 -4.31 -9.45 -25.56
N ALA A 317 -3.33 -9.24 -26.43
CA ALA A 317 -3.56 -9.21 -27.88
C ALA A 317 -3.51 -10.60 -28.54
N THR A 318 -2.82 -11.56 -27.93
CA THR A 318 -2.62 -12.92 -28.47
C THR A 318 -3.62 -13.93 -27.92
N ASP A 319 -4.17 -13.70 -26.71
CA ASP A 319 -5.16 -14.56 -26.08
C ASP A 319 -6.58 -13.97 -26.24
N ILE A 320 -7.43 -14.73 -26.97
CA ILE A 320 -8.88 -14.55 -26.91
C ILE A 320 -9.33 -15.13 -25.54
N GLY A 321 -9.06 -14.37 -24.47
CA GLY A 321 -9.33 -14.80 -23.10
C GLY A 321 -8.26 -14.37 -22.11
N CYS A 322 -7.78 -13.13 -22.17
CA CYS A 322 -6.92 -12.53 -21.16
C CYS A 322 -7.71 -12.30 -19.84
N ARG A 323 -8.12 -13.42 -19.23
CA ARG A 323 -8.66 -13.39 -17.87
C ARG A 323 -7.47 -13.28 -16.90
N SER A 324 -7.64 -12.54 -15.81
CA SER A 324 -6.70 -12.57 -14.70
C SER A 324 -6.28 -14.02 -14.48
N SER A 325 -5.01 -14.35 -14.67
CA SER A 325 -4.49 -15.67 -14.41
C SER A 325 -4.63 -15.93 -12.90
N ALA A 326 -5.81 -16.40 -12.51
CA ALA A 326 -5.97 -17.14 -11.28
C ALA A 326 -5.16 -18.41 -11.47
N VAL A 327 -3.92 -18.38 -11.02
CA VAL A 327 -3.13 -19.60 -10.81
C VAL A 327 -3.92 -20.43 -9.82
N GLY A 328 -4.35 -21.63 -10.25
CA GLY A 328 -5.00 -22.62 -9.42
C GLY A 328 -4.10 -23.14 -8.29
#